data_674856ab579eb980799daa0ae8abff8e
#
_entry.id   674856ab579eb980799daa0ae8abff8e
#
_cell.length_a   1.000
_cell.length_b   1.000
_cell.length_c   1.000
_cell.angle_alpha   90.00
_cell.angle_beta   90.00
_cell.angle_gamma   90.00
#
_symmetry.space_group_name_H-M   'P 1'
#
loop_
_entity.id
_entity.type
_entity.pdbx_description
1 polymer ?
#
loop_
_entity_poly.entity_id
_entity_poly.type
_entity_poly.pdbx_seq_one_letter_code
_entity_poly.pdbx_strand_id
1 'polypeptide(L)'
;MLKHFGANIEITSKGSKNVIQLSPSNHLQAQDYTVVGDISSAAFLIVGALISNSPGLEITNVGMNPSRTGVLEALQKMGANIEIKNQRLESGEPCADLKVIKSVLRGVELSGDIIPNIIDEIPVLSIAAAFAEGETLIRDAAELRVKESDRLKAVSDGFNSLGVVHKNFDDGMSISGSSDTLSIDQSVTIESHDDHRIAMSFLIAGLKCSQPIIV
;
A
#
# COMPACT_ATOMS: atom_id res chain seq x y z
N MET A 1 -7.72 5.36 -19.54
CA MET A 1 -6.80 6.18 -20.40
C MET A 1 -6.92 5.85 -21.90
N LEU A 2 -6.44 4.73 -22.45
CA LEU A 2 -6.40 4.48 -23.90
C LEU A 2 -7.76 4.66 -24.62
N LYS A 3 -8.87 4.21 -24.02
CA LYS A 3 -10.22 4.46 -24.57
C LYS A 3 -10.55 5.95 -24.67
N HIS A 4 -10.09 6.77 -23.72
CA HIS A 4 -10.28 8.21 -23.71
C HIS A 4 -9.59 8.87 -24.93
N PHE A 5 -8.45 8.32 -25.35
CA PHE A 5 -7.75 8.75 -26.55
C PHE A 5 -8.24 8.07 -27.84
N GLY A 6 -9.39 7.39 -27.82
CA GLY A 6 -10.00 6.79 -28.99
C GLY A 6 -9.51 5.41 -29.40
N ALA A 7 -8.73 4.72 -28.54
CA ALA A 7 -8.34 3.34 -28.80
C ALA A 7 -9.57 2.41 -28.75
N ASN A 8 -9.68 1.52 -29.73
CA ASN A 8 -10.75 0.53 -29.81
C ASN A 8 -10.41 -0.69 -28.96
N ILE A 9 -10.77 -0.60 -27.65
CA ILE A 9 -10.51 -1.63 -26.66
C ILE A 9 -11.84 -2.15 -26.10
N GLU A 10 -12.04 -3.45 -26.19
CA GLU A 10 -13.14 -4.15 -25.54
C GLU A 10 -12.61 -5.01 -24.38
N ILE A 11 -13.33 -4.99 -23.28
CA ILE A 11 -13.01 -5.83 -22.10
C ILE A 11 -14.26 -6.66 -21.83
N THR A 12 -14.10 -7.99 -21.87
CA THR A 12 -15.17 -8.95 -21.57
C THR A 12 -14.71 -9.88 -20.45
N SER A 13 -15.56 -10.06 -19.44
CA SER A 13 -15.29 -11.00 -18.35
C SER A 13 -15.81 -12.40 -18.71
N LYS A 14 -14.95 -13.42 -18.59
CA LYS A 14 -15.29 -14.83 -18.76
C LYS A 14 -14.91 -15.60 -17.51
N GLY A 15 -15.88 -15.79 -16.60
CA GLY A 15 -15.62 -16.36 -15.28
C GLY A 15 -14.66 -15.47 -14.47
N SER A 16 -13.57 -16.03 -13.97
CA SER A 16 -12.52 -15.32 -13.22
C SER A 16 -11.49 -14.59 -14.12
N LYS A 17 -11.62 -14.67 -15.45
CA LYS A 17 -10.65 -14.10 -16.39
C LYS A 17 -11.26 -12.91 -17.14
N ASN A 18 -10.47 -11.87 -17.33
CA ASN A 18 -10.80 -10.78 -18.25
C ASN A 18 -10.09 -11.02 -19.59
N VAL A 19 -10.87 -10.90 -20.68
CA VAL A 19 -10.35 -10.89 -22.05
C VAL A 19 -10.32 -9.45 -22.52
N ILE A 20 -9.13 -8.97 -22.87
CA ILE A 20 -8.92 -7.64 -23.41
C ILE A 20 -8.66 -7.80 -24.91
N GLN A 21 -9.53 -7.21 -25.73
CA GLN A 21 -9.40 -7.20 -27.16
C GLN A 21 -9.08 -5.77 -27.62
N LEU A 22 -7.94 -5.61 -28.27
CA LEU A 22 -7.53 -4.39 -28.94
C LEU A 22 -7.73 -4.57 -30.43
N SER A 23 -8.55 -3.72 -31.05
CA SER A 23 -8.69 -3.65 -32.51
C SER A 23 -7.86 -2.48 -33.06
N PRO A 24 -7.25 -2.60 -34.24
CA PRO A 24 -6.54 -1.49 -34.86
C PRO A 24 -7.43 -0.28 -34.94
N SER A 25 -6.93 0.87 -34.50
CA SER A 25 -7.55 2.17 -34.77
C SER A 25 -6.59 3.00 -35.62
N ASN A 26 -7.14 3.72 -36.60
CA ASN A 26 -6.31 4.45 -37.54
C ASN A 26 -5.57 5.63 -36.91
N HIS A 27 -6.16 6.24 -35.86
CA HIS A 27 -5.55 7.39 -35.17
C HIS A 27 -6.06 7.46 -33.73
N LEU A 28 -5.14 7.70 -32.80
CA LEU A 28 -5.48 8.20 -31.47
C LEU A 28 -5.75 9.70 -31.57
N GLN A 29 -6.73 10.18 -30.83
CA GLN A 29 -7.10 11.59 -30.78
C GLN A 29 -6.47 12.26 -29.58
N ALA A 30 -5.83 13.40 -29.77
CA ALA A 30 -5.35 14.23 -28.68
C ALA A 30 -6.53 14.69 -27.82
N GLN A 31 -6.41 14.55 -26.51
CA GLN A 31 -7.40 14.93 -25.52
C GLN A 31 -6.70 15.56 -24.32
N ASP A 32 -7.38 16.49 -23.68
CA ASP A 32 -6.95 16.92 -22.35
C ASP A 32 -7.12 15.76 -21.36
N TYR A 33 -6.10 15.55 -20.54
CA TYR A 33 -6.08 14.45 -19.59
C TYR A 33 -5.59 14.92 -18.22
N THR A 34 -6.46 14.78 -17.23
CA THR A 34 -6.08 15.00 -15.83
C THR A 34 -5.61 13.69 -15.23
N VAL A 35 -4.35 13.65 -14.77
CA VAL A 35 -3.78 12.48 -14.10
C VAL A 35 -4.31 12.45 -12.68
N VAL A 36 -4.92 11.33 -12.30
CA VAL A 36 -5.34 11.09 -10.91
C VAL A 36 -4.15 10.74 -10.03
N GLY A 37 -4.25 11.00 -8.72
CA GLY A 37 -3.22 10.62 -7.75
C GLY A 37 -3.02 9.12 -7.66
N ASP A 38 -1.79 8.68 -7.48
CA ASP A 38 -1.45 7.26 -7.34
C ASP A 38 -1.78 6.75 -5.93
N ILE A 39 -2.63 5.72 -5.85
CA ILE A 39 -3.02 5.08 -4.59
C ILE A 39 -1.83 4.46 -3.85
N SER A 40 -0.84 3.93 -4.59
CA SER A 40 0.37 3.36 -3.98
C SER A 40 1.20 4.43 -3.27
N SER A 41 1.29 5.63 -3.85
CA SER A 41 1.94 6.78 -3.19
C SER A 41 1.11 7.28 -2.00
N ALA A 42 -0.22 7.34 -2.15
CA ALA A 42 -1.12 7.71 -1.08
C ALA A 42 -1.07 6.75 0.12
N ALA A 43 -0.80 5.45 -0.11
CA ALA A 43 -0.74 4.43 0.93
C ALA A 43 0.24 4.77 2.06
N PHE A 44 1.39 5.36 1.75
CA PHE A 44 2.37 5.80 2.75
C PHE A 44 1.79 6.88 3.66
N LEU A 45 1.13 7.87 3.08
CA LEU A 45 0.49 8.96 3.82
C LEU A 45 -0.70 8.47 4.65
N ILE A 46 -1.48 7.51 4.11
CA ILE A 46 -2.60 6.88 4.81
C ILE A 46 -2.08 6.14 6.05
N VAL A 47 -1.07 5.28 5.89
CA VAL A 47 -0.48 4.55 7.01
C VAL A 47 0.14 5.52 8.02
N GLY A 48 0.87 6.53 7.54
CA GLY A 48 1.43 7.58 8.41
C GLY A 48 0.37 8.28 9.26
N ALA A 49 -0.78 8.62 8.69
CA ALA A 49 -1.89 9.24 9.42
C ALA A 49 -2.52 8.28 10.44
N LEU A 50 -2.61 6.98 10.12
CA LEU A 50 -3.18 5.97 11.00
C LEU A 50 -2.33 5.68 12.23
N ILE A 51 -1.00 5.59 12.05
CA ILE A 51 -0.09 5.21 13.14
C ILE A 51 0.38 6.39 13.99
N SER A 52 0.41 7.60 13.43
CA SER A 52 0.89 8.81 14.12
C SER A 52 -0.18 9.41 15.04
N ASN A 53 0.20 10.51 15.72
CA ASN A 53 -0.74 11.32 16.51
C ASN A 53 -1.49 12.36 15.68
N SER A 54 -1.56 12.20 14.36
CA SER A 54 -2.34 13.08 13.48
C SER A 54 -3.83 13.06 13.83
N PRO A 55 -4.53 14.20 13.78
CA PRO A 55 -5.99 14.23 13.95
C PRO A 55 -6.74 13.59 12.77
N GLY A 56 -6.05 13.32 11.68
CA GLY A 56 -6.55 12.77 10.42
C GLY A 56 -5.89 13.43 9.22
N LEU A 57 -6.20 12.91 8.04
CA LEU A 57 -5.64 13.38 6.77
C LEU A 57 -6.71 13.33 5.69
N GLU A 58 -6.78 14.35 4.85
CA GLU A 58 -7.55 14.31 3.61
C GLU A 58 -6.59 14.27 2.40
N ILE A 59 -6.82 13.34 1.50
CA ILE A 59 -6.06 13.19 0.25
C ILE A 59 -7.07 13.28 -0.89
N THR A 60 -6.93 14.27 -1.74
CA THR A 60 -7.86 14.52 -2.84
C THR A 60 -7.41 13.86 -4.13
N ASN A 61 -8.38 13.57 -4.99
CA ASN A 61 -8.16 13.08 -6.36
C ASN A 61 -7.31 11.81 -6.45
N VAL A 62 -7.53 10.85 -5.55
CA VAL A 62 -6.83 9.55 -5.56
C VAL A 62 -7.48 8.60 -6.55
N GLY A 63 -6.68 7.95 -7.38
CA GLY A 63 -7.14 6.92 -8.32
C GLY A 63 -7.75 5.72 -7.60
N MET A 64 -8.95 5.33 -8.03
CA MET A 64 -9.75 4.27 -7.41
C MET A 64 -9.93 3.07 -8.34
N ASN A 65 -8.91 2.72 -9.11
CA ASN A 65 -8.95 1.51 -9.92
C ASN A 65 -9.11 0.28 -9.02
N PRO A 66 -10.15 -0.55 -9.20
CA PRO A 66 -10.41 -1.70 -8.34
C PRO A 66 -9.26 -2.71 -8.22
N SER A 67 -8.40 -2.81 -9.25
CA SER A 67 -7.21 -3.67 -9.20
C SER A 67 -6.04 -3.08 -8.41
N ARG A 68 -6.17 -1.85 -7.88
CA ARG A 68 -5.13 -1.11 -7.16
C ARG A 68 -5.55 -0.71 -5.74
N THR A 69 -6.85 -0.79 -5.42
CA THR A 69 -7.40 -0.32 -4.13
C THR A 69 -7.38 -1.37 -3.03
N GLY A 70 -6.74 -2.50 -3.25
CA GLY A 70 -6.61 -3.56 -2.24
C GLY A 70 -6.00 -3.08 -0.92
N VAL A 71 -5.10 -2.09 -0.97
CA VAL A 71 -4.52 -1.48 0.24
C VAL A 71 -5.58 -0.86 1.16
N LEU A 72 -6.63 -0.24 0.59
CA LEU A 72 -7.74 0.31 1.39
C LEU A 72 -8.53 -0.82 2.07
N GLU A 73 -8.78 -1.91 1.33
CA GLU A 73 -9.44 -3.10 1.87
C GLU A 73 -8.62 -3.73 3.00
N ALA A 74 -7.31 -3.90 2.81
CA ALA A 74 -6.41 -4.44 3.83
C ALA A 74 -6.41 -3.58 5.09
N LEU A 75 -6.26 -2.26 4.96
CA LEU A 75 -6.29 -1.34 6.09
C LEU A 75 -7.65 -1.30 6.79
N GLN A 76 -8.75 -1.37 6.04
CA GLN A 76 -10.10 -1.44 6.63
C GLN A 76 -10.31 -2.76 7.38
N LYS A 77 -9.81 -3.89 6.88
CA LYS A 77 -9.78 -5.16 7.64
C LYS A 77 -8.98 -5.02 8.94
N MET A 78 -7.90 -4.26 8.93
CA MET A 78 -7.13 -3.92 10.12
C MET A 78 -7.86 -2.95 11.07
N GLY A 79 -9.05 -2.46 10.73
CA GLY A 79 -9.85 -1.55 11.56
C GLY A 79 -9.62 -0.06 11.25
N ALA A 80 -8.94 0.28 10.16
CA ALA A 80 -8.76 1.67 9.76
C ALA A 80 -10.11 2.33 9.37
N ASN A 81 -10.35 3.53 9.87
CA ASN A 81 -11.48 4.35 9.47
C ASN A 81 -11.06 5.26 8.30
N ILE A 82 -11.40 4.82 7.09
CA ILE A 82 -11.12 5.52 5.84
C ILE A 82 -12.46 5.78 5.13
N GLU A 83 -12.85 7.05 5.05
CA GLU A 83 -14.04 7.50 4.33
C GLU A 83 -13.66 7.80 2.87
N ILE A 84 -14.40 7.23 1.93
CA ILE A 84 -14.25 7.48 0.49
C ILE A 84 -15.33 8.48 0.09
N LYS A 85 -14.91 9.67 -0.37
CA LYS A 85 -15.78 10.80 -0.68
C LYS A 85 -15.64 11.22 -2.14
N ASN A 86 -16.60 11.97 -2.63
CA ASN A 86 -16.54 12.63 -3.94
C ASN A 86 -16.09 11.70 -5.08
N GLN A 87 -16.63 10.46 -5.10
CA GLN A 87 -16.34 9.50 -6.16
C GLN A 87 -16.78 10.05 -7.50
N ARG A 88 -15.88 10.03 -8.49
CA ARG A 88 -16.11 10.58 -9.82
C ARG A 88 -15.24 9.90 -10.86
N LEU A 89 -15.48 10.22 -12.12
CA LEU A 89 -14.58 9.89 -13.22
C LEU A 89 -13.81 11.14 -13.62
N GLU A 90 -12.49 11.03 -13.66
CA GLU A 90 -11.59 12.06 -14.15
C GLU A 90 -10.86 11.52 -15.39
N SER A 91 -11.07 12.13 -16.55
CA SER A 91 -10.53 11.65 -17.82
C SER A 91 -10.80 10.15 -18.09
N GLY A 92 -11.95 9.62 -17.62
CA GLY A 92 -12.34 8.22 -17.75
C GLY A 92 -11.71 7.27 -16.72
N GLU A 93 -10.94 7.78 -15.75
CA GLU A 93 -10.41 6.99 -14.63
C GLU A 93 -11.24 7.25 -13.36
N PRO A 94 -11.59 6.20 -12.60
CA PRO A 94 -12.28 6.39 -11.33
C PRO A 94 -11.34 7.03 -10.30
N CYS A 95 -11.84 8.05 -9.62
CA CYS A 95 -11.10 8.70 -8.52
C CYS A 95 -12.05 9.11 -7.39
N ALA A 96 -11.46 9.37 -6.23
CA ALA A 96 -12.17 9.82 -5.05
C ALA A 96 -11.26 10.67 -4.16
N ASP A 97 -11.85 11.31 -3.17
CA ASP A 97 -11.15 11.93 -2.08
C ASP A 97 -11.21 10.99 -0.87
N LEU A 98 -10.09 10.79 -0.20
CA LEU A 98 -9.96 9.91 0.96
C LEU A 98 -9.84 10.76 2.22
N LYS A 99 -10.66 10.47 3.23
CA LYS A 99 -10.49 11.03 4.57
C LYS A 99 -10.09 9.91 5.51
N VAL A 100 -8.87 9.97 6.01
CA VAL A 100 -8.28 9.03 6.96
C VAL A 100 -8.48 9.59 8.36
N ILE A 101 -9.07 8.81 9.24
CA ILE A 101 -9.34 9.17 10.63
C ILE A 101 -8.51 8.22 11.52
N LYS A 102 -7.80 8.78 12.49
CA LYS A 102 -7.00 7.99 13.44
C LYS A 102 -7.80 6.81 13.99
N SER A 103 -7.22 5.62 13.95
CA SER A 103 -7.86 4.38 14.34
C SER A 103 -6.87 3.47 15.07
N VAL A 104 -7.38 2.61 15.93
CA VAL A 104 -6.59 1.52 16.49
C VAL A 104 -6.57 0.39 15.48
N LEU A 105 -5.40 0.09 14.95
CA LEU A 105 -5.22 -1.02 14.03
C LEU A 105 -5.11 -2.34 14.79
N ARG A 106 -5.56 -3.42 14.17
CA ARG A 106 -5.50 -4.78 14.68
C ARG A 106 -4.87 -5.72 13.66
N GLY A 107 -4.17 -6.73 14.17
CA GLY A 107 -3.59 -7.77 13.34
C GLY A 107 -4.65 -8.55 12.56
N VAL A 108 -4.30 -8.93 11.33
CA VAL A 108 -5.18 -9.62 10.38
C VAL A 108 -4.39 -10.63 9.56
N GLU A 109 -5.09 -11.53 8.90
CA GLU A 109 -4.51 -12.37 7.83
C GLU A 109 -4.74 -11.72 6.46
N LEU A 110 -3.65 -11.59 5.70
CA LEU A 110 -3.61 -11.13 4.31
C LEU A 110 -3.03 -12.26 3.45
N SER A 111 -3.88 -12.94 2.70
CA SER A 111 -3.50 -14.11 1.89
C SER A 111 -4.45 -14.26 0.69
N GLY A 112 -4.07 -15.09 -0.28
CA GLY A 112 -4.90 -15.45 -1.43
C GLY A 112 -5.14 -14.28 -2.39
N ASP A 113 -6.40 -14.12 -2.82
CA ASP A 113 -6.80 -13.24 -3.93
C ASP A 113 -6.53 -11.74 -3.70
N ILE A 114 -6.32 -11.31 -2.45
CA ILE A 114 -5.99 -9.90 -2.18
C ILE A 114 -4.53 -9.58 -2.51
N ILE A 115 -3.63 -10.56 -2.41
CA ILE A 115 -2.18 -10.34 -2.52
C ILE A 115 -1.78 -9.65 -3.83
N PRO A 116 -2.24 -10.08 -5.02
CA PRO A 116 -1.89 -9.38 -6.26
C PRO A 116 -2.30 -7.89 -6.27
N ASN A 117 -3.37 -7.53 -5.54
CA ASN A 117 -3.89 -6.17 -5.49
C ASN A 117 -3.21 -5.29 -4.43
N ILE A 118 -2.34 -5.87 -3.58
CA ILE A 118 -1.61 -5.17 -2.51
C ILE A 118 -0.10 -5.43 -2.56
N ILE A 119 0.37 -6.20 -3.53
CA ILE A 119 1.75 -6.71 -3.54
C ILE A 119 2.79 -5.59 -3.38
N ASP A 120 2.55 -4.46 -4.02
CA ASP A 120 3.45 -3.31 -3.96
C ASP A 120 3.32 -2.49 -2.67
N GLU A 121 2.21 -2.62 -1.96
CA GLU A 121 1.93 -1.94 -0.69
C GLU A 121 2.28 -2.80 0.53
N ILE A 122 2.64 -4.08 0.36
CA ILE A 122 3.03 -4.95 1.49
C ILE A 122 4.14 -4.35 2.36
N PRO A 123 5.17 -3.67 1.84
CA PRO A 123 6.16 -3.02 2.71
C PRO A 123 5.53 -2.02 3.68
N VAL A 124 4.68 -1.10 3.22
CA VAL A 124 4.04 -0.13 4.09
C VAL A 124 2.92 -0.73 4.95
N LEU A 125 2.22 -1.77 4.45
CA LEU A 125 1.26 -2.55 5.26
C LEU A 125 1.97 -3.32 6.39
N SER A 126 3.21 -3.76 6.17
CA SER A 126 4.03 -4.37 7.23
C SER A 126 4.36 -3.35 8.32
N ILE A 127 4.58 -2.08 7.97
CA ILE A 127 4.72 -1.01 8.97
C ILE A 127 3.40 -0.80 9.72
N ALA A 128 2.26 -0.75 9.03
CA ALA A 128 0.95 -0.68 9.69
C ALA A 128 0.76 -1.86 10.67
N ALA A 129 1.16 -3.06 10.27
CA ALA A 129 1.12 -4.27 11.10
C ALA A 129 2.01 -4.18 12.35
N ALA A 130 3.21 -3.59 12.23
CA ALA A 130 4.10 -3.40 13.37
C ALA A 130 3.49 -2.48 14.45
N PHE A 131 2.56 -1.59 14.06
CA PHE A 131 1.84 -0.69 14.97
C PHE A 131 0.37 -1.09 15.20
N ALA A 132 -0.02 -2.32 14.83
CA ALA A 132 -1.33 -2.89 15.08
C ALA A 132 -1.34 -3.74 16.35
N GLU A 133 -2.46 -3.84 17.04
CA GLU A 133 -2.62 -4.76 18.18
C GLU A 133 -2.74 -6.21 17.70
N GLY A 134 -1.86 -7.09 18.17
CA GLY A 134 -1.89 -8.50 17.86
C GLY A 134 -0.98 -8.89 16.68
N GLU A 135 -1.26 -10.04 16.08
CA GLU A 135 -0.43 -10.61 15.01
C GLU A 135 -1.06 -10.38 13.64
N THR A 136 -0.26 -9.91 12.70
CA THR A 136 -0.61 -9.88 11.26
C THR A 136 0.15 -10.98 10.54
N LEU A 137 -0.56 -11.80 9.78
CA LEU A 137 0.00 -12.86 8.94
C LEU A 137 -0.14 -12.49 7.46
N ILE A 138 0.99 -12.44 6.75
CA ILE A 138 1.05 -12.21 5.30
C ILE A 138 1.55 -13.49 4.64
N ARG A 139 0.81 -14.03 3.66
CA ARG A 139 1.15 -15.23 2.91
C ARG A 139 0.95 -15.00 1.41
N ASP A 140 1.38 -15.96 0.61
CA ASP A 140 1.23 -15.95 -0.86
C ASP A 140 1.94 -14.77 -1.56
N ALA A 141 2.91 -14.14 -0.90
CA ALA A 141 3.61 -12.93 -1.36
C ALA A 141 5.06 -13.22 -1.82
N ALA A 142 5.34 -14.44 -2.29
CA ALA A 142 6.69 -14.85 -2.74
C ALA A 142 7.26 -13.94 -3.85
N GLU A 143 6.39 -13.31 -4.66
CA GLU A 143 6.80 -12.37 -5.72
C GLU A 143 7.60 -11.17 -5.17
N LEU A 144 7.43 -10.80 -3.90
CA LEU A 144 8.20 -9.73 -3.27
C LEU A 144 9.72 -9.97 -3.24
N ARG A 145 10.15 -11.24 -3.37
CA ARG A 145 11.57 -11.58 -3.37
C ARG A 145 12.31 -11.25 -4.66
N VAL A 146 11.56 -10.99 -5.74
CA VAL A 146 12.07 -10.75 -7.09
C VAL A 146 11.64 -9.39 -7.66
N LYS A 147 11.29 -8.45 -6.77
CA LYS A 147 11.00 -7.06 -7.13
C LYS A 147 12.32 -6.27 -7.28
N GLU A 148 12.31 -4.94 -7.10
CA GLU A 148 13.49 -4.07 -7.14
C GLU A 148 14.56 -4.52 -6.13
N SER A 149 14.12 -5.09 -5.01
CA SER A 149 14.91 -5.77 -3.98
C SER A 149 14.19 -7.05 -3.53
N ASP A 150 14.83 -7.91 -2.72
CA ASP A 150 14.08 -8.89 -1.91
C ASP A 150 13.37 -8.12 -0.79
N ARG A 151 12.14 -7.64 -1.08
CA ARG A 151 11.35 -6.80 -0.17
C ARG A 151 11.00 -7.50 1.14
N LEU A 152 10.78 -8.83 1.12
CA LEU A 152 10.55 -9.59 2.36
C LEU A 152 11.78 -9.56 3.25
N LYS A 153 12.97 -9.75 2.66
CA LYS A 153 14.24 -9.65 3.38
C LYS A 153 14.49 -8.24 3.89
N ALA A 154 14.30 -7.22 3.05
CA ALA A 154 14.54 -5.83 3.41
C ALA A 154 13.64 -5.36 4.56
N VAL A 155 12.35 -5.72 4.55
CA VAL A 155 11.43 -5.45 5.66
C VAL A 155 11.86 -6.17 6.93
N SER A 156 12.25 -7.45 6.82
CA SER A 156 12.76 -8.22 7.97
C SER A 156 14.01 -7.61 8.59
N ASP A 157 14.98 -7.22 7.76
CA ASP A 157 16.23 -6.61 8.23
C ASP A 157 15.95 -5.28 8.96
N GLY A 158 15.06 -4.46 8.40
CA GLY A 158 14.61 -3.23 9.06
C GLY A 158 13.88 -3.49 10.38
N PHE A 159 13.02 -4.50 10.44
CA PHE A 159 12.35 -4.91 11.69
C PHE A 159 13.31 -5.41 12.74
N ASN A 160 14.36 -6.19 12.37
CA ASN A 160 15.41 -6.58 13.27
C ASN A 160 16.11 -5.36 13.88
N SER A 161 16.38 -4.33 13.06
CA SER A 161 17.02 -3.10 13.51
C SER A 161 16.14 -2.28 14.46
N LEU A 162 14.82 -2.39 14.33
CA LEU A 162 13.84 -1.69 15.16
C LEU A 162 13.33 -2.51 16.35
N GLY A 163 13.73 -3.77 16.48
CA GLY A 163 13.26 -4.67 17.54
C GLY A 163 11.81 -5.13 17.37
N VAL A 164 11.25 -5.05 16.16
CA VAL A 164 9.90 -5.57 15.87
C VAL A 164 9.92 -7.08 15.80
N VAL A 165 9.09 -7.73 16.62
CA VAL A 165 8.98 -9.19 16.66
C VAL A 165 8.27 -9.69 15.39
N HIS A 166 8.95 -10.52 14.62
CA HIS A 166 8.40 -11.08 13.38
C HIS A 166 9.00 -12.46 13.08
N LYS A 167 8.36 -13.18 12.18
CA LYS A 167 8.84 -14.47 11.67
C LYS A 167 8.70 -14.50 10.16
N ASN A 168 9.77 -14.89 9.47
CA ASN A 168 9.79 -15.01 8.01
C ASN A 168 9.32 -16.39 7.55
N PHE A 169 8.63 -16.39 6.40
CA PHE A 169 8.30 -17.57 5.61
C PHE A 169 8.84 -17.37 4.19
N ASP A 170 8.86 -18.41 3.39
CA ASP A 170 9.32 -18.32 2.00
C ASP A 170 8.45 -17.38 1.17
N ASP A 171 7.16 -17.30 1.50
CA ASP A 171 6.12 -16.55 0.79
C ASP A 171 5.49 -15.42 1.61
N GLY A 172 6.14 -14.98 2.70
CA GLY A 172 5.56 -13.93 3.53
C GLY A 172 6.20 -13.79 4.90
N MET A 173 5.44 -13.25 5.85
CA MET A 173 5.88 -13.08 7.24
C MET A 173 4.70 -13.00 8.21
N SER A 174 4.94 -13.33 9.49
CA SER A 174 4.07 -12.88 10.58
C SER A 174 4.75 -11.75 11.34
N ILE A 175 3.96 -10.79 11.81
CA ILE A 175 4.40 -9.57 12.49
C ILE A 175 3.58 -9.44 13.76
N SER A 176 4.26 -9.47 14.91
CA SER A 176 3.63 -9.21 16.21
C SER A 176 3.73 -7.71 16.50
N GLY A 177 2.63 -7.00 16.31
CA GLY A 177 2.58 -5.56 16.46
C GLY A 177 2.16 -5.10 17.85
N SER A 178 2.40 -3.81 18.11
CA SER A 178 1.93 -3.09 19.30
C SER A 178 1.50 -1.68 18.90
N SER A 179 0.40 -1.21 19.49
CA SER A 179 -0.07 0.17 19.27
C SER A 179 0.83 1.22 19.95
N ASP A 180 1.84 0.80 20.70
CA ASP A 180 2.77 1.70 21.38
C ASP A 180 3.81 2.31 20.44
N THR A 181 4.48 3.37 20.91
CA THR A 181 5.66 3.92 20.25
C THR A 181 6.81 2.91 20.35
N LEU A 182 7.49 2.62 19.24
CA LEU A 182 8.68 1.79 19.25
C LEU A 182 9.80 2.52 19.99
N SER A 183 10.22 1.92 21.10
CA SER A 183 11.34 2.42 21.90
C SER A 183 12.65 1.89 21.33
N ILE A 184 13.46 2.77 20.77
CA ILE A 184 14.80 2.48 20.28
C ILE A 184 15.79 3.38 21.01
N ASP A 185 16.96 2.83 21.38
CA ASP A 185 17.91 3.51 22.25
C ASP A 185 18.69 4.64 21.56
N GLN A 186 18.87 4.52 20.24
CA GLN A 186 19.59 5.48 19.43
C GLN A 186 19.01 5.53 18.01
N SER A 187 19.44 6.51 17.21
CA SER A 187 19.05 6.55 15.78
C SER A 187 19.48 5.28 15.06
N VAL A 188 18.62 4.79 14.20
CA VAL A 188 18.82 3.56 13.43
C VAL A 188 18.90 3.89 11.94
N THR A 189 19.92 3.35 11.27
CA THR A 189 20.03 3.42 9.81
C THR A 189 19.44 2.14 9.21
N ILE A 190 18.50 2.32 8.27
CA ILE A 190 17.86 1.24 7.52
C ILE A 190 18.38 1.25 6.10
N GLU A 191 18.89 0.10 5.65
CA GLU A 191 19.32 -0.09 4.27
C GLU A 191 18.08 -0.31 3.37
N SER A 192 17.84 0.59 2.43
CA SER A 192 16.70 0.50 1.52
C SER A 192 16.97 -0.35 0.27
N HIS A 193 18.22 -0.72 -0.01
CA HIS A 193 18.63 -1.46 -1.22
C HIS A 193 18.18 -0.77 -2.53
N ASP A 194 18.23 0.57 -2.57
CA ASP A 194 17.75 1.41 -3.68
C ASP A 194 16.24 1.20 -4.00
N ASP A 195 15.50 0.55 -3.11
CA ASP A 195 14.05 0.36 -3.23
C ASP A 195 13.29 1.49 -2.51
N HIS A 196 12.67 2.36 -3.32
CA HIS A 196 11.92 3.51 -2.82
C HIS A 196 10.74 3.12 -1.90
N ARG A 197 10.14 1.92 -2.08
CA ARG A 197 9.04 1.45 -1.23
C ARG A 197 9.53 1.04 0.14
N ILE A 198 10.72 0.45 0.23
CA ILE A 198 11.39 0.16 1.50
C ILE A 198 11.75 1.47 2.19
N ALA A 199 12.41 2.38 1.47
CA ALA A 199 12.79 3.69 2.01
C ALA A 199 11.58 4.43 2.60
N MET A 200 10.53 4.63 1.80
CA MET A 200 9.33 5.35 2.25
C MET A 200 8.63 4.65 3.41
N SER A 201 8.57 3.30 3.41
CA SER A 201 7.94 2.54 4.50
C SER A 201 8.62 2.81 5.83
N PHE A 202 9.95 2.75 5.89
CA PHE A 202 10.67 2.99 7.13
C PHE A 202 10.71 4.47 7.54
N LEU A 203 10.67 5.42 6.60
CA LEU A 203 10.44 6.83 6.93
C LEU A 203 9.08 7.03 7.61
N ILE A 204 8.04 6.33 7.16
CA ILE A 204 6.72 6.34 7.83
C ILE A 204 6.80 5.70 9.22
N ALA A 205 7.54 4.60 9.40
CA ALA A 205 7.74 4.00 10.72
C ALA A 205 8.37 5.00 11.71
N GLY A 206 9.28 5.86 11.24
CA GLY A 206 9.93 6.90 12.03
C GLY A 206 8.95 7.87 12.71
N LEU A 207 7.74 8.05 12.18
CA LEU A 207 6.70 8.89 12.81
C LEU A 207 6.25 8.37 14.18
N LYS A 208 6.55 7.12 14.50
CA LYS A 208 6.14 6.49 15.77
C LYS A 208 7.29 5.73 16.45
N CYS A 209 8.52 6.16 16.22
CA CYS A 209 9.72 5.70 16.92
C CYS A 209 10.20 6.76 17.91
N SER A 210 10.85 6.33 19.00
CA SER A 210 11.39 7.24 20.04
C SER A 210 12.65 8.01 19.59
N GLN A 211 13.35 7.50 18.57
CA GLN A 211 14.54 8.11 17.97
C GLN A 211 14.43 8.14 16.45
N PRO A 212 15.21 9.00 15.78
CA PRO A 212 15.18 9.11 14.31
C PRO A 212 15.53 7.81 13.59
N ILE A 213 14.83 7.57 12.47
CA ILE A 213 15.20 6.58 11.46
C ILE A 213 15.88 7.32 10.30
N ILE A 214 17.01 6.80 9.85
CA ILE A 214 17.78 7.26 8.68
C ILE A 214 17.64 6.19 7.62
N VAL A 215 17.32 6.55 6.38
CA VAL A 215 17.18 5.63 5.25
C VAL A 215 18.07 6.08 4.12
#